data_996285cafeb7aa98f821454e3dd0e99c
#
_entry.id   996285cafeb7aa98f821454e3dd0e99c
#
_cell.length_a   1.000
_cell.length_b   1.000
_cell.length_c   1.000
_cell.angle_alpha   90.00
_cell.angle_beta   90.00
_cell.angle_gamma   90.00
#
_symmetry.space_group_name_H-M   'P 1'
#
loop_
_entity.id
_entity.type
_entity.pdbx_description
1 polymer ?
#
loop_
_entity_poly.entity_id
_entity_poly.type
_entity_poly.pdbx_seq_one_letter_code
_entity_poly.pdbx_strand_id
1 'polypeptide(L)'
;YLTHWLSQWVRDYGIDGFRVDTAKHVELAGWKQLKDQASAALTAWKQANPEKKLDDAPFWMTGESWGHGVMQSDYYRHGFDAMINFDYQEQAAKAVECLADIDLTWQQMAEKLQGFNVLSYLSSHDTRLFREGDQRAAELLLLAPGSVQIFYGDESARPFGPTGSDPLQGTRSDMNWQDISGSQAATVAHWQRLGQFRARHPAVGEGTQTTLTMPQ
;
A
#
# COMPACT_ATOMS: atom_id res chain seq x y z
N TYR A 1 -9.16 26.37 -6.93
CA TYR A 1 -9.50 26.53 -5.53
C TYR A 1 -9.08 25.32 -4.70
N LEU A 2 -9.60 24.11 -4.99
CA LEU A 2 -9.32 22.90 -4.21
C LEU A 2 -7.83 22.54 -4.16
N THR A 3 -7.12 22.64 -5.26
CA THR A 3 -5.67 22.37 -5.31
C THR A 3 -4.89 23.30 -4.39
N HIS A 4 -5.24 24.58 -4.37
CA HIS A 4 -4.63 25.54 -3.46
C HIS A 4 -4.93 25.22 -2.00
N TRP A 5 -6.18 24.91 -1.68
CA TRP A 5 -6.62 24.57 -0.31
C TRP A 5 -5.95 23.29 0.19
N LEU A 6 -5.92 22.23 -0.61
CA LEU A 6 -5.25 20.97 -0.25
C LEU A 6 -3.74 21.16 -0.06
N SER A 7 -3.09 21.94 -0.95
CA SER A 7 -1.66 22.26 -0.82
C SER A 7 -1.35 23.12 0.40
N GLN A 8 -2.33 23.85 0.93
CA GLN A 8 -2.14 24.62 2.17
C GLN A 8 -1.91 23.70 3.38
N TRP A 9 -2.58 22.55 3.46
CA TRP A 9 -2.31 21.54 4.50
C TRP A 9 -0.86 21.06 4.46
N VAL A 10 -0.33 20.84 3.26
CA VAL A 10 1.07 20.47 3.10
C VAL A 10 1.99 21.59 3.58
N ARG A 11 1.69 22.83 3.20
CA ARG A 11 2.48 24.02 3.55
C ARG A 11 2.50 24.30 5.05
N ASP A 12 1.35 24.11 5.72
CA ASP A 12 1.19 24.47 7.12
C ASP A 12 1.69 23.36 8.06
N TYR A 13 1.54 22.09 7.67
CA TYR A 13 1.79 20.93 8.53
C TYR A 13 2.86 19.97 8.04
N GLY A 14 3.41 20.14 6.83
CA GLY A 14 4.42 19.24 6.28
C GLY A 14 3.89 17.84 5.97
N ILE A 15 2.66 17.74 5.46
CA ILE A 15 2.07 16.47 5.06
C ILE A 15 2.86 15.89 3.89
N ASP A 16 3.36 14.65 4.03
CA ASP A 16 4.26 14.00 3.07
C ASP A 16 3.56 13.42 1.84
N GLY A 17 2.24 13.21 1.91
CA GLY A 17 1.52 12.66 0.76
C GLY A 17 0.01 12.62 0.93
N PHE A 18 -0.67 12.28 -0.18
CA PHE A 18 -2.12 12.08 -0.20
C PHE A 18 -2.50 10.69 -0.76
N ARG A 19 -3.44 10.06 -0.09
CA ARG A 19 -4.28 9.01 -0.70
C ARG A 19 -5.50 9.69 -1.31
N VAL A 20 -5.65 9.55 -2.60
CA VAL A 20 -6.73 10.16 -3.37
C VAL A 20 -7.81 9.14 -3.61
N ASP A 21 -8.99 9.41 -3.05
CA ASP A 21 -10.21 8.65 -3.28
C ASP A 21 -10.78 8.94 -4.67
N THR A 22 -11.37 7.93 -5.30
CA THR A 22 -12.14 8.06 -6.55
C THR A 22 -11.46 8.92 -7.65
N ALA A 23 -10.17 8.71 -7.87
CA ALA A 23 -9.35 9.51 -8.80
C ALA A 23 -9.95 9.64 -10.21
N LYS A 24 -10.76 8.67 -10.64
CA LYS A 24 -11.43 8.65 -11.96
C LYS A 24 -12.50 9.74 -12.16
N HIS A 25 -12.94 10.39 -11.08
CA HIS A 25 -14.01 11.38 -11.13
C HIS A 25 -13.51 12.84 -11.24
N VAL A 26 -12.19 13.03 -11.34
CA VAL A 26 -11.58 14.35 -11.50
C VAL A 26 -10.67 14.34 -12.74
N GLU A 27 -10.65 15.48 -13.43
CA GLU A 27 -9.81 15.67 -14.61
C GLU A 27 -8.33 15.47 -14.29
N LEU A 28 -7.63 14.74 -15.14
CA LEU A 28 -6.20 14.41 -14.97
C LEU A 28 -5.31 15.64 -14.75
N ALA A 29 -5.61 16.75 -15.45
CA ALA A 29 -4.89 18.01 -15.29
C ALA A 29 -4.99 18.58 -13.87
N GLY A 30 -6.12 18.34 -13.19
CA GLY A 30 -6.32 18.74 -11.79
C GLY A 30 -5.40 17.99 -10.84
N TRP A 31 -5.19 16.70 -11.07
CA TRP A 31 -4.26 15.89 -10.28
C TRP A 31 -2.82 16.34 -10.46
N LYS A 32 -2.42 16.60 -11.71
CA LYS A 32 -1.06 17.13 -11.97
C LYS A 32 -0.84 18.47 -11.27
N GLN A 33 -1.80 19.36 -11.34
CA GLN A 33 -1.72 20.65 -10.65
C GLN A 33 -1.61 20.47 -9.13
N LEU A 34 -2.37 19.55 -8.54
CA LEU A 34 -2.29 19.25 -7.12
C LEU A 34 -0.91 18.71 -6.75
N LYS A 35 -0.40 17.73 -7.50
CA LYS A 35 0.93 17.14 -7.27
C LYS A 35 2.02 18.21 -7.32
N ASP A 36 2.01 19.07 -8.33
CA ASP A 36 3.01 20.10 -8.51
C ASP A 36 2.99 21.12 -7.34
N GLN A 37 1.80 21.57 -6.93
CA GLN A 37 1.64 22.52 -5.82
C GLN A 37 2.00 21.90 -4.47
N ALA A 38 1.57 20.67 -4.20
CA ALA A 38 1.87 19.96 -2.96
C ALA A 38 3.36 19.63 -2.85
N SER A 39 4.00 19.22 -3.94
CA SER A 39 5.46 18.96 -3.97
C SER A 39 6.26 20.22 -3.66
N ALA A 40 5.91 21.35 -4.28
CA ALA A 40 6.55 22.63 -3.98
C ALA A 40 6.33 23.06 -2.52
N ALA A 41 5.11 22.84 -1.99
CA ALA A 41 4.77 23.17 -0.61
C ALA A 41 5.58 22.31 0.40
N LEU A 42 5.69 21.00 0.16
CA LEU A 42 6.48 20.10 1.03
C LEU A 42 7.97 20.45 1.00
N THR A 43 8.52 20.72 -0.19
CA THR A 43 9.92 21.11 -0.33
C THR A 43 10.20 22.39 0.49
N ALA A 44 9.36 23.41 0.38
CA ALA A 44 9.50 24.64 1.13
C ALA A 44 9.34 24.40 2.64
N TRP A 45 8.39 23.56 3.05
CA TRP A 45 8.18 23.22 4.45
C TRP A 45 9.39 22.49 5.06
N LYS A 46 9.95 21.48 4.36
CA LYS A 46 11.15 20.74 4.81
C LYS A 46 12.38 21.64 4.92
N GLN A 47 12.54 22.60 4.03
CA GLN A 47 13.60 23.59 4.11
C GLN A 47 13.45 24.55 5.31
N ALA A 48 12.22 24.96 5.61
CA ALA A 48 11.92 25.86 6.73
C ALA A 48 11.91 25.16 8.10
N ASN A 49 11.76 23.84 8.14
CA ASN A 49 11.63 23.04 9.37
C ASN A 49 12.60 21.84 9.38
N PRO A 50 13.92 22.07 9.28
CA PRO A 50 14.90 20.98 9.18
C PRO A 50 14.90 20.06 10.42
N GLU A 51 14.49 20.59 11.59
CA GLU A 51 14.40 19.83 12.84
C GLU A 51 13.13 18.96 12.97
N LYS A 52 12.12 19.19 12.11
CA LYS A 52 10.86 18.46 12.14
C LYS A 52 10.73 17.43 11.02
N LYS A 53 11.46 17.63 9.93
CA LYS A 53 11.43 16.67 8.82
C LYS A 53 12.05 15.33 9.26
N LEU A 54 11.43 14.23 8.84
CA LEU A 54 11.94 12.88 9.09
C LEU A 54 12.96 12.44 8.03
N ASP A 55 12.78 12.93 6.80
CA ASP A 55 13.60 12.59 5.64
C ASP A 55 13.54 13.70 4.57
N ASP A 56 14.17 13.45 3.42
CA ASP A 56 14.10 14.31 2.24
C ASP A 56 13.28 13.71 1.08
N ALA A 57 12.44 12.70 1.36
CA ALA A 57 11.59 12.09 0.36
C ALA A 57 10.65 13.12 -0.28
N PRO A 58 10.38 13.01 -1.58
CA PRO A 58 9.43 13.88 -2.28
C PRO A 58 8.01 13.61 -1.84
N PHE A 59 7.11 14.58 -2.13
CA PHE A 59 5.68 14.41 -1.88
C PHE A 59 5.14 13.19 -2.63
N TRP A 60 4.47 12.29 -1.91
CA TRP A 60 3.89 11.07 -2.47
C TRP A 60 2.40 11.22 -2.74
N MET A 61 1.92 10.72 -3.88
CA MET A 61 0.50 10.70 -4.19
C MET A 61 0.09 9.33 -4.73
N THR A 62 -0.80 8.65 -4.02
CA THR A 62 -1.40 7.38 -4.46
C THR A 62 -2.86 7.56 -4.77
N GLY A 63 -3.36 6.89 -5.82
CA GLY A 63 -4.72 7.06 -6.30
C GLY A 63 -5.55 5.78 -6.23
N GLU A 64 -6.81 5.97 -5.86
CA GLU A 64 -7.82 4.94 -6.01
C GLU A 64 -8.60 5.16 -7.31
N SER A 65 -8.53 4.16 -8.19
CA SER A 65 -9.44 4.02 -9.32
C SER A 65 -9.96 2.60 -9.30
N TRP A 66 -11.21 2.42 -8.94
CA TRP A 66 -11.80 1.10 -8.74
C TRP A 66 -11.56 0.17 -9.93
N GLY A 67 -11.02 -1.03 -9.64
CA GLY A 67 -10.65 -2.03 -10.62
C GLY A 67 -9.31 -1.79 -11.32
N HIS A 68 -8.50 -0.81 -10.89
CA HIS A 68 -7.13 -0.65 -11.37
C HIS A 68 -6.25 -1.78 -10.83
N GLY A 69 -5.54 -2.46 -11.73
CA GLY A 69 -4.58 -3.51 -11.39
C GLY A 69 -3.15 -3.10 -11.72
N VAL A 70 -2.28 -4.08 -11.99
CA VAL A 70 -0.90 -3.84 -12.40
C VAL A 70 -0.87 -3.48 -13.89
N MET A 71 -1.06 -2.21 -14.17
CA MET A 71 -1.03 -1.64 -15.53
C MET A 71 -0.52 -0.20 -15.50
N GLN A 72 0.19 0.20 -16.54
CA GLN A 72 0.55 1.59 -16.75
C GLN A 72 -0.67 2.36 -17.26
N SER A 73 -0.99 3.49 -16.64
CA SER A 73 -2.14 4.33 -16.98
C SER A 73 -1.74 5.81 -17.03
N ASP A 74 -2.62 6.66 -17.55
CA ASP A 74 -2.36 8.10 -17.64
C ASP A 74 -2.27 8.80 -16.27
N TYR A 75 -2.74 8.17 -15.21
CA TYR A 75 -2.58 8.69 -13.84
C TYR A 75 -1.12 8.95 -13.48
N TYR A 76 -0.21 8.07 -13.87
CA TYR A 76 1.24 8.23 -13.59
C TYR A 76 1.85 9.46 -14.24
N ARG A 77 1.38 9.83 -15.45
CA ARG A 77 1.80 11.06 -16.13
C ARG A 77 1.20 12.31 -15.51
N HIS A 78 0.18 12.15 -14.67
CA HIS A 78 -0.55 13.23 -14.03
C HIS A 78 -0.35 13.29 -12.51
N GLY A 79 0.79 12.75 -12.04
CA GLY A 79 1.31 13.01 -10.71
C GLY A 79 1.10 11.92 -9.67
N PHE A 80 0.49 10.79 -10.04
CA PHE A 80 0.40 9.64 -9.14
C PHE A 80 1.70 8.84 -9.17
N ASP A 81 2.23 8.55 -7.99
CA ASP A 81 3.43 7.71 -7.79
C ASP A 81 3.06 6.23 -7.75
N ALA A 82 1.85 5.91 -7.31
CA ALA A 82 1.27 4.57 -7.34
C ALA A 82 -0.25 4.62 -7.50
N MET A 83 -0.81 3.56 -8.07
CA MET A 83 -2.26 3.32 -8.07
C MET A 83 -2.56 2.10 -7.21
N ILE A 84 -3.71 2.11 -6.50
CA ILE A 84 -4.16 0.97 -5.69
C ILE A 84 -4.40 -0.23 -6.61
N ASN A 85 -3.80 -1.36 -6.24
CA ASN A 85 -3.89 -2.62 -6.98
C ASN A 85 -5.05 -3.48 -6.44
N PHE A 86 -6.20 -3.37 -7.05
CA PHE A 86 -7.41 -4.13 -6.66
C PHE A 86 -7.33 -5.62 -6.98
N ASP A 87 -6.49 -6.02 -7.94
CA ASP A 87 -6.37 -7.43 -8.33
C ASP A 87 -5.64 -8.27 -7.27
N TYR A 88 -4.79 -7.63 -6.44
CA TYR A 88 -3.86 -8.35 -5.59
C TYR A 88 -4.56 -9.19 -4.51
N GLN A 89 -5.63 -8.69 -3.89
CA GLN A 89 -6.37 -9.42 -2.85
C GLN A 89 -6.87 -10.78 -3.35
N GLU A 90 -7.44 -10.83 -4.56
CA GLU A 90 -7.95 -12.07 -5.14
C GLU A 90 -6.83 -12.99 -5.66
N GLN A 91 -5.75 -12.43 -6.18
CA GLN A 91 -4.56 -13.19 -6.56
C GLN A 91 -3.92 -13.82 -5.32
N ALA A 92 -3.80 -13.06 -4.24
CA ALA A 92 -3.29 -13.51 -2.97
C ALA A 92 -4.12 -14.66 -2.38
N ALA A 93 -5.45 -14.55 -2.40
CA ALA A 93 -6.34 -15.57 -1.89
C ALA A 93 -6.18 -16.93 -2.64
N LYS A 94 -5.87 -16.88 -3.91
CA LYS A 94 -5.62 -18.11 -4.72
C LYS A 94 -4.23 -18.68 -4.46
N ALA A 95 -3.24 -17.83 -4.20
CA ALA A 95 -1.84 -18.23 -4.11
C ALA A 95 -1.41 -18.64 -2.69
N VAL A 96 -2.09 -18.18 -1.66
CA VAL A 96 -1.62 -18.24 -0.25
C VAL A 96 -1.32 -19.66 0.26
N GLU A 97 -1.97 -20.66 -0.29
CA GLU A 97 -1.79 -22.07 0.12
C GLU A 97 -0.58 -22.75 -0.52
N CYS A 98 0.00 -22.19 -1.59
CA CYS A 98 1.07 -22.81 -2.35
C CYS A 98 2.22 -21.83 -2.64
N LEU A 99 3.43 -22.13 -2.17
CA LEU A 99 4.61 -21.30 -2.40
C LEU A 99 4.93 -21.08 -3.88
N ALA A 100 4.68 -22.07 -4.73
CA ALA A 100 4.89 -21.93 -6.17
C ALA A 100 3.91 -20.93 -6.80
N ASP A 101 2.68 -20.88 -6.32
CA ASP A 101 1.67 -19.91 -6.78
C ASP A 101 1.98 -18.50 -6.29
N ILE A 102 2.54 -18.38 -5.09
CA ILE A 102 3.05 -17.10 -4.56
C ILE A 102 4.18 -16.59 -5.45
N ASP A 103 5.16 -17.41 -5.74
CA ASP A 103 6.31 -17.06 -6.58
C ASP A 103 5.86 -16.67 -8.01
N LEU A 104 4.96 -17.44 -8.60
CA LEU A 104 4.38 -17.13 -9.92
C LEU A 104 3.64 -15.78 -9.91
N THR A 105 2.87 -15.50 -8.86
CA THR A 105 2.17 -14.24 -8.70
C THR A 105 3.15 -13.06 -8.65
N TRP A 106 4.22 -13.19 -7.90
CA TRP A 106 5.25 -12.15 -7.80
C TRP A 106 6.02 -11.96 -9.11
N GLN A 107 6.37 -13.04 -9.82
CA GLN A 107 7.00 -12.96 -11.13
C GLN A 107 6.14 -12.18 -12.13
N GLN A 108 4.88 -12.58 -12.29
CA GLN A 108 3.95 -11.94 -13.20
C GLN A 108 3.75 -10.45 -12.85
N MET A 109 3.78 -10.11 -11.58
CA MET A 109 3.68 -8.75 -11.11
C MET A 109 4.95 -7.95 -11.42
N ALA A 110 6.13 -8.50 -11.12
CA ALA A 110 7.41 -7.87 -11.37
C ALA A 110 7.67 -7.64 -12.88
N GLU A 111 7.26 -8.56 -13.73
CA GLU A 111 7.33 -8.42 -15.19
C GLU A 111 6.53 -7.23 -15.71
N LYS A 112 5.39 -6.92 -15.08
CA LYS A 112 4.52 -5.81 -15.46
C LYS A 112 4.97 -4.47 -14.90
N LEU A 113 5.64 -4.45 -13.74
CA LEU A 113 6.06 -3.23 -13.03
C LEU A 113 7.31 -2.62 -13.68
N GLN A 114 7.15 -2.07 -14.88
CA GLN A 114 8.22 -1.45 -15.65
C GLN A 114 8.06 0.08 -15.70
N GLY A 115 8.77 0.80 -14.79
CA GLY A 115 8.77 2.25 -14.76
C GLY A 115 7.52 2.90 -14.14
N PHE A 116 6.72 2.15 -13.39
CA PHE A 116 5.60 2.63 -12.57
C PHE A 116 5.46 1.76 -11.32
N ASN A 117 4.61 2.17 -10.38
CA ASN A 117 4.40 1.47 -9.12
C ASN A 117 2.92 1.28 -8.83
N VAL A 118 2.59 0.25 -8.05
CA VAL A 118 1.24 0.02 -7.54
C VAL A 118 1.29 -0.13 -6.02
N LEU A 119 0.16 0.11 -5.36
CA LEU A 119 -0.02 -0.09 -3.94
C LEU A 119 -0.89 -1.33 -3.71
N SER A 120 -0.25 -2.47 -3.47
CA SER A 120 -0.93 -3.74 -3.23
C SER A 120 -1.38 -3.88 -1.79
N TYR A 121 -2.52 -4.55 -1.56
CA TYR A 121 -3.10 -4.78 -0.23
C TYR A 121 -3.73 -6.17 -0.15
N LEU A 122 -3.90 -6.68 1.07
CA LEU A 122 -4.68 -7.88 1.35
C LEU A 122 -6.08 -7.54 1.85
N SER A 123 -6.20 -6.62 2.79
CA SER A 123 -7.49 -6.14 3.30
C SER A 123 -7.73 -4.70 2.95
N SER A 124 -9.00 -4.33 2.77
CA SER A 124 -9.39 -2.93 2.64
C SER A 124 -10.76 -2.66 3.27
N HIS A 125 -11.06 -1.39 3.50
CA HIS A 125 -12.33 -0.95 4.03
C HIS A 125 -13.49 -1.06 3.02
N ASP A 126 -13.20 -1.20 1.73
CA ASP A 126 -14.19 -1.26 0.65
C ASP A 126 -14.36 -2.66 0.04
N THR A 127 -13.50 -3.60 0.38
CA THR A 127 -13.57 -4.96 -0.13
C THR A 127 -13.84 -5.95 1.00
N ARG A 128 -12.81 -6.58 1.57
CA ARG A 128 -12.95 -7.53 2.66
C ARG A 128 -11.69 -7.54 3.53
N LEU A 129 -11.79 -8.11 4.72
CA LEU A 129 -10.62 -8.49 5.50
C LEU A 129 -10.10 -9.83 4.98
N PHE A 130 -8.81 -9.89 4.71
CA PHE A 130 -8.11 -11.12 4.34
C PHE A 130 -7.72 -11.87 5.61
N ARG A 131 -8.16 -13.12 5.74
CA ARG A 131 -7.92 -13.95 6.94
C ARG A 131 -7.51 -15.37 6.54
N GLU A 132 -7.04 -15.52 5.33
CA GLU A 132 -6.49 -16.75 4.78
C GLU A 132 -4.98 -16.85 5.04
N GLY A 133 -4.45 -18.08 5.15
CA GLY A 133 -3.02 -18.37 5.14
C GLY A 133 -2.23 -18.00 6.39
N ASP A 134 -2.86 -17.58 7.47
CA ASP A 134 -2.20 -17.25 8.74
C ASP A 134 -0.94 -16.35 8.55
N GLN A 135 0.23 -16.86 8.95
CA GLN A 135 1.50 -16.13 8.83
C GLN A 135 1.93 -15.89 7.36
N ARG A 136 1.51 -16.75 6.42
CA ARG A 136 1.83 -16.56 4.99
C ARG A 136 1.22 -15.30 4.40
N ALA A 137 0.13 -14.79 4.99
CA ALA A 137 -0.44 -13.51 4.57
C ALA A 137 0.59 -12.37 4.68
N ALA A 138 1.37 -12.34 5.77
CA ALA A 138 2.44 -11.36 5.95
C ALA A 138 3.54 -11.52 4.90
N GLU A 139 3.98 -12.75 4.64
CA GLU A 139 4.99 -13.07 3.62
C GLU A 139 4.51 -12.64 2.25
N LEU A 140 3.29 -13.03 1.89
CA LEU A 140 2.67 -12.73 0.60
C LEU A 140 2.64 -11.22 0.31
N LEU A 141 2.26 -10.41 1.29
CA LEU A 141 2.20 -8.96 1.12
C LEU A 141 3.57 -8.28 1.23
N LEU A 142 4.27 -8.54 2.34
CA LEU A 142 5.48 -7.78 2.66
C LEU A 142 6.70 -8.14 1.81
N LEU A 143 6.67 -9.27 1.12
CA LEU A 143 7.71 -9.67 0.18
C LEU A 143 7.31 -9.46 -1.29
N ALA A 144 6.12 -8.93 -1.56
CA ALA A 144 5.64 -8.65 -2.91
C ALA A 144 6.42 -7.51 -3.58
N PRO A 145 6.58 -7.55 -4.93
CA PRO A 145 7.06 -6.43 -5.72
C PRO A 145 6.14 -5.19 -5.63
N GLY A 146 6.69 -4.01 -5.88
CA GLY A 146 5.96 -2.75 -5.81
C GLY A 146 5.76 -2.23 -4.39
N SER A 147 4.89 -1.26 -4.19
CA SER A 147 4.52 -0.75 -2.87
C SER A 147 3.40 -1.57 -2.25
N VAL A 148 3.35 -1.58 -0.92
CA VAL A 148 2.36 -2.36 -0.16
C VAL A 148 1.67 -1.50 0.89
N GLN A 149 0.40 -1.81 1.14
CA GLN A 149 -0.41 -1.20 2.18
C GLN A 149 -0.88 -2.26 3.15
N ILE A 150 -0.58 -2.08 4.43
CA ILE A 150 -1.16 -2.87 5.52
C ILE A 150 -2.45 -2.18 5.96
N PHE A 151 -3.57 -2.88 5.87
CA PHE A 151 -4.81 -2.39 6.46
C PHE A 151 -4.78 -2.67 7.96
N TYR A 152 -5.17 -1.69 8.79
CA TYR A 152 -5.06 -1.79 10.24
C TYR A 152 -5.68 -3.07 10.78
N GLY A 153 -4.91 -3.80 11.57
CA GLY A 153 -5.30 -5.06 12.16
C GLY A 153 -5.07 -6.30 11.27
N ASP A 154 -4.48 -6.19 10.09
CA ASP A 154 -4.00 -7.37 9.35
C ASP A 154 -2.88 -8.06 10.14
N GLU A 155 -2.00 -7.27 10.74
CA GLU A 155 -0.89 -7.73 11.58
C GLU A 155 -1.33 -8.39 12.90
N SER A 156 -2.55 -8.14 13.33
CA SER A 156 -3.12 -8.70 14.58
C SER A 156 -4.32 -9.62 14.34
N ALA A 157 -4.56 -10.01 13.10
CA ALA A 157 -5.71 -10.82 12.70
C ALA A 157 -7.04 -10.26 13.26
N ARG A 158 -7.21 -8.94 13.19
CA ARG A 158 -8.39 -8.23 13.70
C ARG A 158 -9.69 -8.88 13.20
N PRO A 159 -10.64 -9.20 14.07
CA PRO A 159 -11.88 -9.86 13.68
C PRO A 159 -12.79 -8.94 12.86
N PHE A 160 -13.70 -9.53 12.11
CA PHE A 160 -14.79 -8.79 11.48
C PHE A 160 -15.68 -8.11 12.53
N GLY A 161 -16.30 -7.01 12.14
CA GLY A 161 -17.32 -6.36 12.95
C GLY A 161 -18.64 -7.15 13.00
N PRO A 162 -19.68 -6.60 13.66
CA PRO A 162 -20.97 -7.29 13.85
C PRO A 162 -21.67 -7.71 12.57
N THR A 163 -21.38 -7.03 11.46
CA THR A 163 -21.97 -7.31 10.14
C THR A 163 -21.13 -8.31 9.32
N GLY A 164 -20.14 -8.94 9.92
CA GLY A 164 -19.27 -9.92 9.26
C GLY A 164 -18.40 -9.28 8.17
N SER A 165 -18.37 -9.89 7.00
CA SER A 165 -17.56 -9.42 5.86
C SER A 165 -18.18 -8.25 5.07
N ASP A 166 -19.25 -7.64 5.57
CA ASP A 166 -19.85 -6.46 4.95
C ASP A 166 -18.82 -5.32 4.83
N PRO A 167 -18.51 -4.85 3.61
CA PRO A 167 -17.51 -3.83 3.38
C PRO A 167 -17.85 -2.47 4.00
N LEU A 168 -19.12 -2.21 4.32
CA LEU A 168 -19.52 -0.95 4.91
C LEU A 168 -19.22 -0.86 6.42
N GLN A 169 -19.29 -1.98 7.13
CA GLN A 169 -19.10 -2.01 8.58
C GLN A 169 -18.24 -3.18 9.07
N GLY A 170 -18.40 -4.37 8.51
CA GLY A 170 -17.67 -5.56 8.94
C GLY A 170 -16.15 -5.41 8.82
N THR A 171 -15.68 -4.70 7.80
CA THR A 171 -14.25 -4.39 7.58
C THR A 171 -13.73 -3.25 8.44
N ARG A 172 -14.60 -2.48 9.11
CA ARG A 172 -14.28 -1.29 9.92
C ARG A 172 -14.46 -1.51 11.42
N SER A 173 -14.30 -2.74 11.89
CA SER A 173 -14.32 -3.06 13.33
C SER A 173 -13.22 -2.33 14.08
N ASP A 174 -13.39 -2.16 15.38
CA ASP A 174 -12.38 -1.57 16.25
C ASP A 174 -11.09 -2.41 16.25
N MET A 175 -9.96 -1.76 16.49
CA MET A 175 -8.68 -2.44 16.61
C MET A 175 -8.67 -3.35 17.85
N ASN A 176 -8.20 -4.58 17.70
CA ASN A 176 -8.11 -5.58 18.76
C ASN A 176 -6.84 -5.40 19.62
N TRP A 177 -6.70 -4.24 20.26
CA TRP A 177 -5.52 -3.84 21.02
C TRP A 177 -5.06 -4.86 22.06
N GLN A 178 -6.00 -5.56 22.71
CA GLN A 178 -5.71 -6.53 23.74
C GLN A 178 -5.02 -7.80 23.21
N ASP A 179 -5.27 -8.14 21.95
CA ASP A 179 -4.70 -9.34 21.32
C ASP A 179 -3.24 -9.15 20.89
N ILE A 180 -2.81 -7.90 20.65
CA ILE A 180 -1.48 -7.56 20.14
C ILE A 180 -0.36 -8.10 21.06
N SER A 181 -0.53 -7.97 22.36
CA SER A 181 0.41 -8.51 23.35
C SER A 181 -0.02 -9.87 23.94
N GLY A 182 -1.16 -10.39 23.51
CA GLY A 182 -1.76 -11.63 23.96
C GLY A 182 -1.78 -12.71 22.88
N SER A 183 -2.99 -13.09 22.47
CA SER A 183 -3.22 -14.20 21.52
C SER A 183 -2.56 -13.99 20.14
N GLN A 184 -2.37 -12.76 19.69
CA GLN A 184 -1.76 -12.41 18.41
C GLN A 184 -0.30 -11.95 18.48
N ALA A 185 0.34 -12.01 19.66
CA ALA A 185 1.71 -11.51 19.83
C ALA A 185 2.71 -12.13 18.83
N ALA A 186 2.59 -13.42 18.55
CA ALA A 186 3.45 -14.12 17.58
C ALA A 186 3.22 -13.63 16.14
N THR A 187 1.97 -13.43 15.77
CA THR A 187 1.57 -12.90 14.46
C THR A 187 2.11 -11.48 14.26
N VAL A 188 1.88 -10.60 15.23
CA VAL A 188 2.40 -9.22 15.22
C VAL A 188 3.93 -9.21 15.08
N ALA A 189 4.62 -10.04 15.86
CA ALA A 189 6.09 -10.13 15.78
C ALA A 189 6.57 -10.64 14.42
N HIS A 190 5.80 -11.51 13.75
CA HIS A 190 6.12 -11.98 12.41
C HIS A 190 5.99 -10.86 11.37
N TRP A 191 4.87 -10.13 11.39
CA TRP A 191 4.66 -8.96 10.54
C TRP A 191 5.75 -7.90 10.74
N GLN A 192 6.11 -7.61 11.99
CA GLN A 192 7.19 -6.65 12.31
C GLN A 192 8.53 -7.08 11.73
N ARG A 193 8.91 -8.36 11.86
CA ARG A 193 10.18 -8.88 11.29
C ARG A 193 10.21 -8.71 9.77
N LEU A 194 9.13 -9.06 9.08
CA LEU A 194 9.05 -8.94 7.63
C LEU A 194 9.03 -7.48 7.17
N GLY A 195 8.31 -6.60 7.89
CA GLY A 195 8.33 -5.16 7.61
C GLY A 195 9.72 -4.56 7.78
N GLN A 196 10.45 -4.93 8.83
CA GLN A 196 11.83 -4.53 9.05
C GLN A 196 12.77 -5.11 7.98
N PHE A 197 12.54 -6.35 7.53
CA PHE A 197 13.29 -6.94 6.44
C PHE A 197 13.09 -6.15 5.16
N ARG A 198 11.83 -5.91 4.77
CA ARG A 198 11.49 -5.11 3.59
C ARG A 198 12.14 -3.72 3.63
N ALA A 199 12.08 -3.02 4.77
CA ALA A 199 12.64 -1.68 4.93
C ALA A 199 14.17 -1.66 4.75
N ARG A 200 14.87 -2.74 5.13
CA ARG A 200 16.33 -2.86 4.96
C ARG A 200 16.74 -3.37 3.57
N HIS A 201 15.83 -3.93 2.80
CA HIS A 201 16.10 -4.56 1.52
C HIS A 201 15.19 -3.98 0.41
N PRO A 202 15.52 -2.79 -0.13
CA PRO A 202 14.72 -2.15 -1.20
C PRO A 202 14.48 -3.06 -2.42
N ALA A 203 15.41 -3.99 -2.68
CA ALA A 203 15.27 -4.97 -3.76
C ALA A 203 13.99 -5.82 -3.67
N VAL A 204 13.37 -5.97 -2.51
CA VAL A 204 12.09 -6.66 -2.36
C VAL A 204 10.98 -5.96 -3.14
N GLY A 205 10.93 -4.62 -3.07
CA GLY A 205 9.91 -3.83 -3.79
C GLY A 205 10.29 -3.43 -5.21
N GLU A 206 11.59 -3.19 -5.46
CA GLU A 206 12.09 -2.54 -6.67
C GLU A 206 13.06 -3.41 -7.50
N GLY A 207 13.41 -4.58 -6.99
CA GLY A 207 14.38 -5.48 -7.63
C GLY A 207 13.76 -6.38 -8.69
N THR A 208 14.63 -7.17 -9.32
CA THR A 208 14.23 -8.20 -10.28
C THR A 208 13.87 -9.49 -9.56
N GLN A 209 12.68 -10.02 -9.83
CA GLN A 209 12.24 -11.31 -9.32
C GLN A 209 12.88 -12.44 -10.12
N THR A 210 13.49 -13.40 -9.43
CA THR A 210 14.05 -14.61 -10.06
C THR A 210 13.74 -15.83 -9.21
N THR A 211 13.09 -16.82 -9.78
CA THR A 211 12.84 -18.11 -9.13
C THR A 211 14.13 -18.89 -9.02
N LEU A 212 14.43 -19.37 -7.83
CA LEU A 212 15.52 -20.31 -7.59
C LEU A 212 14.99 -21.75 -7.65
N THR A 213 15.51 -22.53 -8.58
CA THR A 213 15.28 -23.98 -8.57
C THR A 213 16.04 -24.61 -7.42
N MET A 214 15.33 -25.17 -6.46
CA MET A 214 15.97 -25.97 -5.40
C MET A 214 16.57 -27.22 -6.04
N PRO A 215 17.83 -27.58 -5.73
CA PRO A 215 18.35 -28.90 -6.10
C PRO A 215 17.47 -29.98 -5.49
N GLN A 216 17.09 -30.99 -6.31
CA GLN A 216 16.38 -32.18 -5.84
C GLN A 216 17.22 -32.98 -4.88
#